data_93392d87d21c9ca32c5e5a1adc62cc26
#
_entry.id   93392d87d21c9ca32c5e5a1adc62cc26
#
_cell.length_a   1.000
_cell.length_b   1.000
_cell.length_c   1.000
_cell.angle_alpha   90.00
_cell.angle_beta   90.00
_cell.angle_gamma   90.00
#
_symmetry.space_group_name_H-M   'P 1'
#
loop_
_entity.id
_entity.type
_entity.pdbx_description
1 polymer ?
#
loop_
_entity_poly.entity_id
_entity_poly.type
_entity_poly.pdbx_seq_one_letter_code
_entity_poly.pdbx_strand_id
1 'polypeptide(L)'
;MIISPLPILAGFIFPLPLVAEVTQITQPVEWFADPAPPVSDPNRQFATQKAPNETLVLTASNGFFDLGIHASGTAKVEDAAGDQIIGPDFATLEHWKIPGTTMRWHLWIETPGKVAVDTHLTTSAENSGSSLTYTLGQTTRKLVTQAQDNQGKPLSFEVFKPGWHTLTIVLDDLKGSEVGKLHRLELTGPAIKSARLLRARWRPAACHARFSSSTVEKPTLWVMTTRTSPKTKVSSYSPVTTPFGYFGTGFDENGIASGAANFSLWSYGRGKPTPQSQWSHMLAAGSPLATFGAFGHEGSGVKLRGEWKPFGNDSREVTLALRSEVARPWVRWFGYYLDSKSKRFKLYAVAAKWIGNRKNAPGLNPGAFVEQPGPPQRRRCGDLLRDVHRRGWMLDENQQWHVIDTMTTGKTTAIASKHWDITPDGWFSMGMGGMPHRPGPGKPLKLDSSRHFIPDWLKENALEDLFRLPAKISPRKITDVTSQSAKVTFFLSDLGLNPDESATVTVSYGPRDCLTFDRDLGYRETKTTSWAHRTPPAIVNEGENTITLDHLAPSQIYHLRILVKTPRGSIWSYETDSFQTAP
;
A
#
# COMPACT_ATOMS: atom_id res chain seq x y z
N MET A 1 -57.93 25.26 -9.28
CA MET A 1 -56.72 25.88 -8.77
C MET A 1 -56.21 25.02 -7.63
N ILE A 2 -55.37 24.02 -7.94
CA ILE A 2 -54.87 23.02 -6.98
C ILE A 2 -53.38 23.33 -6.81
N ILE A 3 -52.99 23.77 -5.64
CA ILE A 3 -51.61 24.07 -5.27
C ILE A 3 -50.99 22.77 -4.78
N SER A 4 -49.98 22.32 -5.49
CA SER A 4 -49.16 21.14 -5.13
C SER A 4 -48.02 21.59 -4.19
N PRO A 5 -47.69 20.89 -3.09
CA PRO A 5 -46.59 21.27 -2.23
C PRO A 5 -45.26 20.77 -2.81
N LEU A 6 -44.27 21.64 -2.80
CA LEU A 6 -42.85 21.32 -3.07
C LEU A 6 -42.31 20.36 -2.00
N PRO A 7 -41.42 19.43 -2.38
CA PRO A 7 -40.72 18.60 -1.41
C PRO A 7 -39.62 19.39 -0.70
N ILE A 8 -39.61 19.29 0.61
CA ILE A 8 -38.54 19.79 1.49
C ILE A 8 -37.28 18.97 1.20
N LEU A 9 -36.24 19.62 0.66
CA LEU A 9 -34.90 19.06 0.60
C LEU A 9 -34.38 18.93 2.05
N ALA A 10 -34.35 17.70 2.55
CA ALA A 10 -33.61 17.36 3.76
C ALA A 10 -32.12 17.51 3.45
N GLY A 11 -31.51 18.56 3.95
CA GLY A 11 -30.09 18.78 3.90
C GLY A 11 -29.36 17.65 4.66
N PHE A 12 -28.67 16.77 3.96
CA PHE A 12 -27.72 15.87 4.57
C PHE A 12 -26.56 16.70 5.12
N ILE A 13 -26.59 16.93 6.44
CA ILE A 13 -25.42 17.40 7.17
C ILE A 13 -24.45 16.22 7.18
N PHE A 14 -23.47 16.23 6.27
CA PHE A 14 -22.32 15.36 6.41
C PHE A 14 -21.59 15.76 7.69
N PRO A 15 -21.35 14.83 8.63
CA PRO A 15 -20.48 15.14 9.75
C PRO A 15 -19.11 15.46 9.13
N LEU A 16 -18.64 16.68 9.42
CA LEU A 16 -17.23 17.02 9.18
C LEU A 16 -16.39 15.90 9.80
N PRO A 17 -15.41 15.35 9.09
CA PRO A 17 -14.52 14.37 9.69
C PRO A 17 -13.95 15.06 10.95
N LEU A 18 -14.11 14.41 12.11
CA LEU A 18 -13.35 14.76 13.30
C LEU A 18 -11.91 14.92 12.83
N VAL A 19 -11.37 16.13 12.99
CA VAL A 19 -9.94 16.36 12.84
C VAL A 19 -9.33 15.49 13.93
N ALA A 20 -8.84 14.31 13.54
CA ALA A 20 -8.08 13.47 14.44
C ALA A 20 -6.99 14.38 15.01
N GLU A 21 -6.88 14.46 16.32
CA GLU A 21 -5.76 15.12 16.98
C GLU A 21 -4.51 14.68 16.24
N VAL A 22 -3.86 15.62 15.56
CA VAL A 22 -2.58 15.38 14.92
C VAL A 22 -1.65 15.09 16.08
N THR A 23 -1.49 13.82 16.38
CA THR A 23 -0.55 13.39 17.41
C THR A 23 0.79 13.98 16.99
N GLN A 24 1.30 14.95 17.77
CA GLN A 24 2.62 15.51 17.53
C GLN A 24 3.54 14.32 17.27
N ILE A 25 4.08 14.21 16.06
CA ILE A 25 5.10 13.22 15.77
C ILE A 25 6.35 13.71 16.51
N THR A 26 6.33 13.53 17.82
CA THR A 26 7.52 13.66 18.63
C THR A 26 8.47 12.63 18.09
N GLN A 27 9.57 13.08 17.54
CA GLN A 27 10.59 12.22 16.99
C GLN A 27 10.94 11.16 18.01
N PRO A 28 10.99 9.89 17.63
CA PRO A 28 11.54 8.89 18.52
C PRO A 28 12.99 9.27 18.79
N VAL A 29 13.28 9.73 19.97
CA VAL A 29 14.65 10.02 20.45
C VAL A 29 15.58 8.83 20.21
N GLU A 30 15.01 7.64 20.18
CA GLU A 30 15.68 6.36 19.90
C GLU A 30 16.37 6.28 18.52
N TRP A 31 15.98 7.10 17.53
CA TRP A 31 16.63 7.12 16.23
C TRP A 31 18.01 7.74 16.26
N PHE A 32 18.23 8.58 17.24
CA PHE A 32 19.49 9.25 17.51
C PHE A 32 20.33 8.51 18.55
N ALA A 33 19.79 7.45 19.14
CA ALA A 33 20.47 6.67 20.16
C ALA A 33 21.56 5.74 19.58
N ASP A 34 21.58 5.53 18.25
CA ASP A 34 22.70 4.87 17.59
C ASP A 34 23.71 5.94 17.13
N PRO A 35 24.81 6.13 17.87
CA PRO A 35 25.82 7.16 17.59
C PRO A 35 26.73 6.77 16.41
N ALA A 36 26.28 5.91 15.51
CA ALA A 36 27.08 5.56 14.36
C ALA A 36 27.53 6.83 13.64
N PRO A 37 28.83 7.05 13.49
CA PRO A 37 29.34 8.22 12.81
C PRO A 37 28.77 8.26 11.39
N PRO A 38 28.64 9.45 10.80
CA PRO A 38 28.22 9.59 9.42
C PRO A 38 29.06 8.67 8.53
N VAL A 39 28.42 7.91 7.65
CA VAL A 39 29.14 7.09 6.68
C VAL A 39 30.09 7.94 5.84
N SER A 40 31.15 7.32 5.37
CA SER A 40 32.29 7.95 4.70
C SER A 40 32.00 8.59 3.34
N ASP A 41 30.79 8.43 2.79
CA ASP A 41 30.40 9.09 1.54
C ASP A 41 29.53 10.33 1.83
N PRO A 42 30.13 11.51 2.02
CA PRO A 42 29.39 12.72 2.34
C PRO A 42 28.44 13.15 1.23
N ASN A 43 28.67 12.78 -0.01
CA ASN A 43 27.82 13.15 -1.15
C ASN A 43 26.46 12.43 -1.15
N ARG A 44 26.36 11.30 -0.45
CA ARG A 44 25.13 10.52 -0.35
C ARG A 44 24.32 10.83 0.90
N GLN A 45 24.98 11.15 1.98
CA GLN A 45 24.34 11.37 3.28
C GLN A 45 24.11 12.84 3.58
N PHE A 46 25.02 13.71 3.17
CA PHE A 46 24.96 15.12 3.47
C PHE A 46 24.67 15.98 2.24
N ALA A 47 23.90 17.03 2.46
CA ALA A 47 23.81 18.13 1.50
C ALA A 47 25.13 18.92 1.56
N THR A 48 25.75 19.15 0.43
CA THR A 48 27.10 19.72 0.30
C THR A 48 27.15 21.25 0.44
N GLN A 49 26.11 21.92 0.91
CA GLN A 49 26.09 23.37 0.94
C GLN A 49 26.53 23.92 2.31
N LYS A 50 27.80 24.25 2.40
CA LYS A 50 28.22 25.35 3.27
C LYS A 50 28.22 26.62 2.44
N ALA A 51 27.46 27.63 2.87
CA ALA A 51 27.57 28.97 2.29
C ALA A 51 28.94 29.58 2.66
N PRO A 52 29.46 30.55 1.90
CA PRO A 52 30.56 31.38 2.33
C PRO A 52 30.28 31.92 3.74
N ASN A 53 31.31 32.07 4.58
CA ASN A 53 31.24 32.61 5.95
C ASN A 53 30.66 31.70 7.04
N GLU A 54 30.79 30.37 6.90
CA GLU A 54 30.40 29.40 7.96
C GLU A 54 28.90 29.42 8.31
N THR A 55 28.05 29.88 7.42
CA THR A 55 26.59 29.82 7.51
C THR A 55 26.07 28.52 6.92
N LEU A 56 25.21 27.83 7.63
CA LEU A 56 24.50 26.66 7.09
C LEU A 56 23.09 27.07 6.65
N VAL A 57 22.80 26.90 5.36
CA VAL A 57 21.50 27.27 4.77
C VAL A 57 20.61 26.05 4.70
N LEU A 58 19.45 26.13 5.33
CA LEU A 58 18.41 25.10 5.29
C LEU A 58 17.33 25.55 4.32
N THR A 59 17.11 24.75 3.29
CA THR A 59 16.09 24.99 2.25
C THR A 59 15.02 23.92 2.26
N ALA A 60 13.97 24.12 1.49
CA ALA A 60 12.94 23.12 1.27
C ALA A 60 13.50 21.77 0.76
N SER A 61 14.52 21.81 -0.10
CA SER A 61 15.14 20.60 -0.67
C SER A 61 15.85 19.73 0.36
N ASN A 62 16.24 20.29 1.48
CA ASN A 62 16.95 19.59 2.54
C ASN A 62 16.10 19.32 3.79
N GLY A 63 14.81 19.65 3.76
CA GLY A 63 13.87 19.44 4.86
C GLY A 63 12.93 18.24 4.64
N PHE A 64 12.36 17.79 5.74
CA PHE A 64 11.29 16.81 5.78
C PHE A 64 10.04 17.48 6.35
N PHE A 65 8.87 17.16 5.79
CA PHE A 65 7.64 17.87 6.13
C PHE A 65 6.49 16.90 6.33
N ASP A 66 5.57 17.29 7.19
CA ASP A 66 4.31 16.60 7.35
C ASP A 66 3.36 16.88 6.18
N LEU A 67 2.29 16.10 6.09
CA LEU A 67 1.28 16.26 5.06
C LEU A 67 0.64 17.66 5.16
N GLY A 68 0.40 18.29 4.02
CA GLY A 68 -0.22 19.62 3.94
C GLY A 68 0.77 20.76 3.72
N ILE A 69 2.07 20.53 3.92
CA ILE A 69 3.12 21.49 3.57
C ILE A 69 3.62 21.19 2.15
N HIS A 70 3.73 22.19 1.30
CA HIS A 70 4.15 22.04 -0.09
C HIS A 70 5.47 22.75 -0.33
N ALA A 71 6.40 22.11 -1.06
CA ALA A 71 7.56 22.78 -1.61
C ALA A 71 7.26 23.22 -3.06
N SER A 72 7.66 24.41 -3.40
CA SER A 72 7.67 24.87 -4.80
C SER A 72 8.77 24.15 -5.58
N GLY A 73 8.51 23.89 -6.86
CA GLY A 73 9.45 23.22 -7.75
C GLY A 73 9.09 21.76 -8.03
N THR A 74 9.70 21.19 -9.06
CA THR A 74 9.27 19.93 -9.66
C THR A 74 10.39 18.89 -9.84
N ALA A 75 11.64 19.26 -9.64
CA ALA A 75 12.75 18.37 -9.96
C ALA A 75 12.83 17.21 -8.98
N LYS A 76 12.50 16.03 -9.48
CA LYS A 76 12.60 14.76 -8.80
C LYS A 76 13.77 14.00 -9.39
N VAL A 77 14.74 13.70 -8.57
CA VAL A 77 15.90 12.89 -8.96
C VAL A 77 15.90 11.60 -8.15
N GLU A 78 16.18 10.50 -8.79
CA GLU A 78 16.40 9.21 -8.15
C GLU A 78 17.91 8.97 -8.05
N ASP A 79 18.40 8.72 -6.85
CA ASP A 79 19.81 8.41 -6.64
C ASP A 79 20.14 6.95 -6.97
N ALA A 80 21.42 6.58 -6.92
CA ALA A 80 21.86 5.21 -7.24
C ALA A 80 21.29 4.13 -6.29
N ALA A 81 20.73 4.52 -5.14
CA ALA A 81 20.05 3.61 -4.22
C ALA A 81 18.54 3.51 -4.50
N GLY A 82 18.03 4.29 -5.46
CA GLY A 82 16.61 4.40 -5.79
C GLY A 82 15.82 5.28 -4.83
N ASP A 83 16.50 6.02 -3.94
CA ASP A 83 15.87 7.00 -3.09
C ASP A 83 15.52 8.26 -3.90
N GLN A 84 14.29 8.76 -3.71
CA GLN A 84 13.87 9.98 -4.39
C GLN A 84 14.30 11.18 -3.56
N ILE A 85 15.23 11.90 -4.10
CA ILE A 85 15.75 13.17 -3.60
C ILE A 85 15.21 14.31 -4.46
N ILE A 86 15.37 15.53 -3.95
CA ILE A 86 14.95 16.72 -4.68
C ILE A 86 16.19 17.48 -5.11
N GLY A 87 16.14 18.00 -6.33
CA GLY A 87 17.18 18.84 -6.87
C GLY A 87 17.33 20.15 -6.09
N PRO A 88 18.44 20.87 -6.29
CA PRO A 88 18.76 22.09 -5.54
C PRO A 88 17.82 23.29 -5.81
N ASP A 89 16.96 23.20 -6.83
CA ASP A 89 16.15 24.33 -7.30
C ASP A 89 14.84 24.54 -6.51
N PHE A 90 14.64 23.82 -5.43
CA PHE A 90 13.48 24.01 -4.56
C PHE A 90 13.69 25.22 -3.67
N ALA A 91 13.01 26.28 -4.04
CA ALA A 91 13.24 27.57 -3.42
C ALA A 91 12.42 27.77 -2.13
N THR A 92 11.14 27.36 -2.10
CA THR A 92 10.22 27.79 -1.03
C THR A 92 9.34 26.67 -0.51
N LEU A 93 8.90 26.80 0.75
CA LEU A 93 7.81 26.04 1.35
C LEU A 93 6.57 26.91 1.42
N GLU A 94 5.46 26.38 0.96
CA GLU A 94 4.19 27.10 0.79
C GLU A 94 3.03 26.25 1.32
N HIS A 95 1.85 26.87 1.40
CA HIS A 95 0.58 26.21 1.80
C HIS A 95 0.63 25.56 3.18
N TRP A 96 1.39 26.12 4.11
CA TRP A 96 1.43 25.65 5.49
C TRP A 96 0.18 26.15 6.24
N LYS A 97 -0.83 25.24 6.39
CA LYS A 97 -2.19 25.61 6.81
C LYS A 97 -2.71 24.83 8.01
N ILE A 98 -2.03 23.76 8.41
CA ILE A 98 -2.56 22.81 9.39
C ILE A 98 -1.77 22.94 10.70
N PRO A 99 -2.37 23.45 11.78
CA PRO A 99 -1.75 23.45 13.10
C PRO A 99 -1.30 22.04 13.54
N GLY A 100 -0.22 21.96 14.26
CA GLY A 100 0.43 20.71 14.68
C GLY A 100 1.34 20.07 13.63
N THR A 101 1.33 20.52 12.38
CA THR A 101 2.24 20.00 11.35
C THR A 101 3.65 20.55 11.53
N THR A 102 4.64 19.74 11.13
CA THR A 102 6.05 20.00 11.40
C THR A 102 6.91 20.03 10.15
N MET A 103 7.94 20.83 10.22
CA MET A 103 9.12 20.80 9.33
C MET A 103 10.33 20.35 10.13
N ARG A 104 11.21 19.56 9.52
CA ARG A 104 12.38 19.00 10.20
C ARG A 104 13.61 19.06 9.31
N TRP A 105 14.75 19.45 9.90
CA TRP A 105 16.09 19.37 9.30
C TRP A 105 17.02 18.66 10.28
N HIS A 106 17.73 17.64 9.81
CA HIS A 106 18.62 16.84 10.64
C HIS A 106 20.06 17.27 10.44
N LEU A 107 20.73 17.61 11.53
CA LEU A 107 22.08 18.15 11.57
C LEU A 107 23.00 17.20 12.34
N TRP A 108 24.16 16.92 11.79
CA TRP A 108 25.26 16.36 12.56
C TRP A 108 26.11 17.52 13.08
N ILE A 109 26.23 17.69 14.39
CA ILE A 109 26.99 18.73 15.05
C ILE A 109 28.15 18.06 15.80
N GLU A 110 29.39 18.39 15.42
CA GLU A 110 30.58 17.81 16.03
C GLU A 110 30.99 18.57 17.31
N THR A 111 30.81 19.89 17.29
CA THR A 111 31.22 20.76 18.41
C THR A 111 29.99 21.40 19.03
N PRO A 112 29.69 21.11 20.31
CA PRO A 112 28.63 21.79 21.03
C PRO A 112 28.83 23.31 21.07
N GLY A 113 27.73 24.05 21.24
CA GLY A 113 27.79 25.50 21.33
C GLY A 113 26.51 26.20 20.91
N LYS A 114 26.60 27.51 20.81
CA LYS A 114 25.48 28.36 20.42
C LYS A 114 25.18 28.25 18.93
N VAL A 115 23.87 28.30 18.60
CA VAL A 115 23.33 28.37 17.27
C VAL A 115 22.35 29.52 17.19
N ALA A 116 22.48 30.38 16.21
CA ALA A 116 21.48 31.39 15.85
C ALA A 116 20.76 30.95 14.57
N VAL A 117 19.45 31.02 14.56
CA VAL A 117 18.59 30.67 13.44
C VAL A 117 17.88 31.91 12.93
N ASP A 118 18.22 32.34 11.75
CA ASP A 118 17.55 33.44 11.06
C ASP A 118 16.49 32.85 10.09
N THR A 119 15.28 33.43 10.10
CA THR A 119 14.13 32.92 9.39
C THR A 119 13.71 33.84 8.24
N HIS A 120 13.96 33.43 7.02
CA HIS A 120 13.54 34.14 5.81
C HIS A 120 12.17 33.63 5.37
N LEU A 121 11.13 34.25 5.92
CA LEU A 121 9.72 33.90 5.71
C LEU A 121 8.93 35.15 5.31
N THR A 122 8.37 35.13 4.10
CA THR A 122 7.45 36.18 3.63
C THR A 122 6.04 35.87 4.10
N THR A 123 5.44 36.78 4.86
CA THR A 123 4.06 36.69 5.33
C THR A 123 3.29 37.95 4.98
N SER A 124 2.09 37.81 4.40
CA SER A 124 1.21 38.94 4.14
C SER A 124 0.58 39.50 5.43
N ALA A 125 0.05 40.71 5.37
CA ALA A 125 -0.60 41.34 6.53
C ALA A 125 -1.79 40.50 7.06
N GLU A 126 -2.57 39.91 6.17
CA GLU A 126 -3.74 39.06 6.50
C GLU A 126 -3.36 37.72 7.14
N ASN A 127 -2.15 37.23 6.89
CA ASN A 127 -1.63 35.97 7.39
C ASN A 127 -0.67 36.13 8.57
N SER A 128 -0.37 37.38 8.97
CA SER A 128 0.51 37.67 10.11
C SER A 128 -0.11 37.29 11.46
N GLY A 129 0.73 37.02 12.45
CA GLY A 129 0.30 36.63 13.79
C GLY A 129 0.22 35.12 14.02
N SER A 130 0.55 34.29 13.04
CA SER A 130 0.67 32.83 13.23
C SER A 130 1.83 32.52 14.17
N SER A 131 1.66 31.51 15.04
CA SER A 131 2.65 31.09 16.03
C SER A 131 3.40 29.85 15.59
N LEU A 132 4.73 29.93 15.58
CA LEU A 132 5.65 28.85 15.24
C LEU A 132 6.55 28.53 16.43
N THR A 133 6.64 27.24 16.79
CA THR A 133 7.59 26.78 17.80
C THR A 133 8.78 26.10 17.14
N TYR A 134 9.95 26.63 17.40
CA TYR A 134 11.25 26.10 16.97
C TYR A 134 11.88 25.31 18.10
N THR A 135 12.37 24.11 17.81
CA THR A 135 13.11 23.29 18.78
C THR A 135 14.41 22.79 18.15
N LEU A 136 15.52 23.00 18.86
CA LEU A 136 16.83 22.44 18.52
C LEU A 136 17.49 21.90 19.81
N GLY A 137 17.79 20.61 19.83
CA GLY A 137 18.25 19.94 21.04
C GLY A 137 17.21 20.01 22.15
N GLN A 138 17.57 20.59 23.29
CA GLN A 138 16.68 20.80 24.44
C GLN A 138 16.11 22.22 24.50
N THR A 139 16.44 23.07 23.55
CA THR A 139 16.05 24.49 23.57
C THR A 139 14.86 24.70 22.64
N THR A 140 13.84 25.37 23.17
CA THR A 140 12.64 25.75 22.41
C THR A 140 12.47 27.26 22.36
N ARG A 141 12.07 27.80 21.22
CA ARG A 141 11.80 29.23 20.97
C ARG A 141 10.50 29.40 20.19
N LYS A 142 9.82 30.49 20.45
CA LYS A 142 8.60 30.88 19.70
C LYS A 142 8.87 32.04 18.77
N LEU A 143 8.26 31.97 17.59
CA LEU A 143 8.20 33.04 16.61
C LEU A 143 6.72 33.35 16.35
N VAL A 144 6.33 34.61 16.40
CA VAL A 144 5.04 35.08 15.88
C VAL A 144 5.32 35.76 14.56
N THR A 145 4.65 35.30 13.49
CA THR A 145 4.90 35.81 12.14
C THR A 145 4.47 37.28 12.01
N GLN A 146 5.24 38.05 11.27
CA GLN A 146 5.01 39.47 11.00
C GLN A 146 4.81 39.69 9.50
N ALA A 147 4.08 40.74 9.13
CA ALA A 147 3.81 41.09 7.74
C ALA A 147 5.06 41.70 7.07
N GLN A 148 6.04 40.87 6.80
CA GLN A 148 7.32 41.26 6.21
C GLN A 148 8.07 40.05 5.63
N ASP A 149 9.17 40.31 4.90
CA ASP A 149 9.98 39.27 4.23
C ASP A 149 11.00 38.60 5.15
N ASN A 150 11.28 39.17 6.31
CA ASN A 150 12.20 38.63 7.31
C ASN A 150 11.58 38.78 8.70
N GLN A 151 11.59 37.71 9.49
CA GLN A 151 10.85 37.60 10.76
C GLN A 151 11.60 38.12 11.97
N GLY A 152 12.49 39.07 11.76
CA GLY A 152 13.10 39.83 12.85
C GLY A 152 14.44 39.26 13.36
N LYS A 153 14.69 39.34 14.67
CA LYS A 153 15.99 38.91 15.23
C LYS A 153 16.14 37.39 15.19
N PRO A 154 17.37 36.89 14.89
CA PRO A 154 17.65 35.46 14.94
C PRO A 154 17.29 34.81 16.27
N LEU A 155 16.71 33.62 16.25
CA LEU A 155 16.42 32.83 17.43
C LEU A 155 17.68 32.12 17.93
N SER A 156 17.96 32.22 19.22
CA SER A 156 19.16 31.66 19.83
C SER A 156 18.88 30.32 20.49
N PHE A 157 19.70 29.32 20.15
CA PHE A 157 19.67 27.97 20.70
C PHE A 157 21.04 27.59 21.27
N GLU A 158 21.07 26.54 22.10
CA GLU A 158 22.30 25.95 22.58
C GLU A 158 22.27 24.43 22.41
N VAL A 159 23.33 23.89 21.84
CA VAL A 159 23.54 22.46 21.64
C VAL A 159 24.61 22.02 22.65
N PHE A 160 24.24 21.10 23.53
CA PHE A 160 25.09 20.69 24.66
C PHE A 160 25.94 19.46 24.39
N LYS A 161 25.62 18.68 23.37
CA LYS A 161 26.30 17.41 23.05
C LYS A 161 26.58 17.31 21.57
N PRO A 162 27.69 16.68 21.16
CA PRO A 162 27.91 16.33 19.76
C PRO A 162 26.93 15.23 19.33
N GLY A 163 26.72 15.10 18.03
CA GLY A 163 25.89 14.07 17.44
C GLY A 163 24.77 14.61 16.55
N TRP A 164 23.76 13.77 16.30
CA TRP A 164 22.60 14.16 15.54
C TRP A 164 21.65 15.05 16.33
N HIS A 165 21.26 16.14 15.72
CA HIS A 165 20.26 17.07 16.22
C HIS A 165 19.23 17.34 15.13
N THR A 166 18.02 17.62 15.55
CA THR A 166 16.95 18.02 14.63
C THR A 166 16.50 19.43 14.97
N LEU A 167 16.55 20.31 13.98
CA LEU A 167 15.78 21.55 14.03
C LEU A 167 14.35 21.22 13.58
N THR A 168 13.40 21.40 14.48
CA THR A 168 11.98 21.19 14.22
C THR A 168 11.26 22.53 14.31
N ILE A 169 10.35 22.78 13.37
CA ILE A 169 9.42 23.92 13.43
C ILE A 169 8.01 23.36 13.41
N VAL A 170 7.20 23.72 14.40
CA VAL A 170 5.79 23.33 14.52
C VAL A 170 4.92 24.57 14.31
N LEU A 171 3.88 24.45 13.53
CA LEU A 171 2.81 25.44 13.49
C LEU A 171 1.88 25.22 14.68
N ASP A 172 1.95 26.08 15.69
CA ASP A 172 1.10 25.98 16.88
C ASP A 172 -0.30 26.56 16.63
N ASP A 173 -0.36 27.76 16.05
CA ASP A 173 -1.60 28.48 15.77
C ASP A 173 -1.51 29.19 14.43
N LEU A 174 -2.55 29.08 13.65
CA LEU A 174 -2.66 29.71 12.34
C LEU A 174 -3.55 30.94 12.41
N LYS A 175 -3.03 32.07 11.91
CA LYS A 175 -3.81 33.26 11.58
C LYS A 175 -3.92 33.41 10.06
N GLY A 176 -5.10 33.80 9.58
CA GLY A 176 -5.35 33.88 8.15
C GLY A 176 -5.48 32.53 7.47
N SER A 177 -5.10 32.44 6.20
CA SER A 177 -5.29 31.26 5.35
C SER A 177 -4.08 30.33 5.27
N GLU A 178 -2.87 30.84 5.55
CA GLU A 178 -1.59 30.10 5.57
C GLU A 178 -0.51 30.89 6.29
N VAL A 179 0.58 30.24 6.65
CA VAL A 179 1.71 30.91 7.34
C VAL A 179 2.43 31.90 6.41
N GLY A 180 2.54 31.57 5.12
CA GLY A 180 3.31 32.32 4.11
C GLY A 180 4.35 31.46 3.41
N LYS A 181 5.36 32.11 2.81
CA LYS A 181 6.41 31.45 2.04
C LYS A 181 7.72 31.41 2.82
N LEU A 182 8.10 30.23 3.28
CA LEU A 182 9.41 30.02 3.90
C LEU A 182 10.46 29.78 2.80
N HIS A 183 11.36 30.73 2.62
CA HIS A 183 12.43 30.68 1.61
C HIS A 183 13.60 29.83 2.10
N ARG A 184 14.10 30.10 3.29
CA ARG A 184 15.22 29.40 3.92
C ARG A 184 15.33 29.73 5.39
N LEU A 185 16.13 28.96 6.08
CA LEU A 185 16.69 29.31 7.39
C LEU A 185 18.19 29.44 7.24
N GLU A 186 18.80 30.42 7.91
CA GLU A 186 20.23 30.57 7.97
C GLU A 186 20.71 30.33 9.41
N LEU A 187 21.59 29.34 9.57
CA LEU A 187 22.13 28.95 10.85
C LEU A 187 23.57 29.43 10.95
N THR A 188 23.88 30.13 12.05
CA THR A 188 25.21 30.63 12.34
C THR A 188 25.59 30.28 13.78
N GLY A 189 26.87 30.46 14.12
CA GLY A 189 27.38 30.28 15.47
C GLY A 189 28.43 29.17 15.59
N PRO A 190 29.09 29.06 16.77
CA PRO A 190 30.19 28.13 16.98
C PRO A 190 29.87 26.67 16.64
N ALA A 191 28.67 26.19 16.99
CA ALA A 191 28.26 24.83 16.74
C ALA A 191 28.01 24.52 15.25
N ILE A 192 27.86 25.55 14.42
CA ILE A 192 27.57 25.39 12.98
C ILE A 192 28.85 25.27 12.14
N LYS A 193 30.01 25.70 12.64
CA LYS A 193 31.26 25.64 11.88
C LYS A 193 31.60 24.25 11.35
N SER A 194 31.37 23.20 12.14
CA SER A 194 31.59 21.81 11.79
C SER A 194 30.29 21.02 11.43
N ALA A 195 29.13 21.68 11.47
CA ALA A 195 27.85 21.02 11.25
C ALA A 195 27.69 20.57 9.82
N ARG A 196 27.01 19.42 9.65
CA ARG A 196 26.65 18.85 8.37
C ARG A 196 25.15 18.60 8.32
N LEU A 197 24.51 18.93 7.22
CA LEU A 197 23.08 18.75 7.00
C LEU A 197 22.80 17.40 6.35
N LEU A 198 21.89 16.61 6.92
CA LEU A 198 21.42 15.38 6.28
C LEU A 198 20.72 15.71 4.96
N ARG A 199 21.09 15.00 3.90
CA ARG A 199 20.40 15.09 2.63
C ARG A 199 18.98 14.53 2.76
N ALA A 200 17.98 15.33 2.46
CA ALA A 200 16.60 14.88 2.51
C ALA A 200 16.30 13.84 1.42
N ARG A 201 15.73 12.73 1.82
CA ARG A 201 15.13 11.73 0.93
C ARG A 201 13.66 11.68 1.23
N TRP A 202 12.89 12.32 0.38
CA TRP A 202 11.47 12.45 0.62
C TRP A 202 10.75 11.12 0.53
N ARG A 203 11.12 10.33 -0.48
CA ARG A 203 10.60 8.98 -0.66
C ARG A 203 11.78 8.00 -0.77
N PRO A 204 12.16 7.35 0.31
CA PRO A 204 13.15 6.30 0.25
C PRO A 204 12.68 5.17 -0.67
N ALA A 205 13.62 4.52 -1.35
CA ALA A 205 13.29 3.38 -2.19
C ALA A 205 12.72 2.22 -1.38
N ALA A 206 11.77 1.48 -1.96
CA ALA A 206 11.16 0.34 -1.29
C ALA A 206 12.20 -0.71 -0.89
N CYS A 207 12.07 -1.24 0.32
CA CYS A 207 12.91 -2.31 0.84
C CYS A 207 12.31 -3.66 0.43
N HIS A 208 12.98 -4.40 -0.44
CA HIS A 208 12.53 -5.68 -0.98
C HIS A 208 13.28 -6.85 -0.36
N ALA A 209 12.61 -7.98 -0.20
CA ALA A 209 13.22 -9.25 0.15
C ALA A 209 12.52 -10.41 -0.56
N ARG A 210 13.26 -11.53 -0.69
CA ARG A 210 12.74 -12.84 -1.09
C ARG A 210 12.92 -13.80 0.06
N PHE A 211 12.02 -14.77 0.15
CA PHE A 211 12.00 -15.73 1.23
C PHE A 211 12.04 -17.14 0.67
N SER A 212 12.75 -18.03 1.35
CA SER A 212 12.86 -19.43 0.99
C SER A 212 12.97 -20.31 2.24
N SER A 213 12.74 -21.58 2.06
CA SER A 213 13.05 -22.63 3.03
C SER A 213 14.27 -23.42 2.54
N SER A 214 15.14 -23.80 3.44
CA SER A 214 16.27 -24.69 3.11
C SER A 214 15.83 -26.12 2.79
N THR A 215 14.58 -26.48 3.09
CA THR A 215 14.01 -27.83 2.94
C THR A 215 12.98 -27.94 1.83
N VAL A 216 12.55 -26.83 1.20
CA VAL A 216 11.55 -26.81 0.13
C VAL A 216 12.00 -25.95 -1.03
N GLU A 217 12.16 -26.56 -2.20
CA GLU A 217 12.51 -25.85 -3.42
C GLU A 217 11.30 -25.29 -4.17
N LYS A 218 10.20 -26.04 -4.22
CA LYS A 218 8.99 -25.70 -4.98
C LYS A 218 7.75 -25.68 -4.09
N PRO A 219 7.46 -24.57 -3.45
CA PRO A 219 6.26 -24.48 -2.63
C PRO A 219 4.99 -24.47 -3.50
N THR A 220 3.94 -25.12 -3.05
CA THR A 220 2.59 -25.09 -3.65
C THR A 220 1.71 -24.01 -3.02
N LEU A 221 2.02 -23.66 -1.79
CA LEU A 221 1.38 -22.61 -1.01
C LEU A 221 2.38 -22.02 -0.04
N TRP A 222 2.23 -20.75 0.31
CA TRP A 222 3.00 -20.13 1.38
C TRP A 222 2.15 -19.20 2.24
N VAL A 223 2.51 -19.10 3.49
CA VAL A 223 1.87 -18.29 4.53
C VAL A 223 2.90 -17.34 5.09
N MET A 224 2.51 -16.08 5.29
CA MET A 224 3.37 -15.06 5.87
C MET A 224 2.60 -14.24 6.90
N THR A 225 3.08 -14.24 8.14
CA THR A 225 2.68 -13.27 9.14
C THR A 225 3.55 -12.02 8.99
N THR A 226 2.92 -10.88 8.84
CA THR A 226 3.55 -9.56 8.81
C THR A 226 3.12 -8.80 10.04
N ARG A 227 4.08 -8.36 10.85
CA ARG A 227 3.88 -7.52 12.02
C ARG A 227 4.54 -6.17 11.78
N THR A 228 3.74 -5.10 11.72
CA THR A 228 4.27 -3.74 11.61
C THR A 228 4.78 -3.28 12.95
N SER A 229 6.04 -2.85 13.00
CA SER A 229 6.67 -2.35 14.22
C SER A 229 5.87 -1.20 14.84
N PRO A 230 5.71 -1.14 16.17
CA PRO A 230 5.10 -0.01 16.87
C PRO A 230 5.79 1.32 16.58
N LYS A 231 7.06 1.28 16.16
CA LYS A 231 7.84 2.46 15.75
C LYS A 231 7.34 3.06 14.43
N THR A 232 6.66 2.30 13.58
CA THR A 232 6.06 2.78 12.34
C THR A 232 4.77 3.54 12.64
N LYS A 233 4.83 4.86 12.57
CA LYS A 233 3.69 5.77 12.88
C LYS A 233 3.23 6.59 11.68
N VAL A 234 3.64 6.23 10.47
CA VAL A 234 3.38 6.96 9.24
C VAL A 234 3.00 6.03 8.12
N SER A 235 2.54 6.59 7.02
CA SER A 235 2.13 5.82 5.86
C SER A 235 3.16 4.77 5.44
N SER A 236 2.70 3.52 5.36
CA SER A 236 3.49 2.41 4.88
C SER A 236 2.62 1.40 4.16
N TYR A 237 3.19 0.67 3.22
CA TYR A 237 2.57 -0.46 2.56
C TYR A 237 3.53 -1.65 2.56
N SER A 238 3.07 -2.79 3.04
CA SER A 238 3.94 -3.94 3.29
C SER A 238 3.33 -5.25 2.79
N PRO A 239 3.20 -5.43 1.46
CA PRO A 239 2.60 -6.63 0.89
C PRO A 239 3.53 -7.83 0.87
N VAL A 240 2.92 -9.01 0.71
CA VAL A 240 3.51 -10.16 0.07
C VAL A 240 3.29 -10.05 -1.44
N THR A 241 4.19 -10.62 -2.23
CA THR A 241 4.18 -10.45 -3.67
C THR A 241 3.85 -11.75 -4.41
N THR A 242 3.21 -11.60 -5.56
CA THR A 242 3.18 -12.59 -6.62
C THR A 242 4.13 -12.14 -7.75
N PRO A 243 4.44 -12.97 -8.74
CA PRO A 243 5.15 -12.51 -9.95
C PRO A 243 4.42 -11.40 -10.73
N PHE A 244 3.13 -11.16 -10.44
CA PHE A 244 2.26 -10.26 -11.20
C PHE A 244 1.46 -9.29 -10.36
N GLY A 245 1.66 -9.25 -9.05
CA GLY A 245 0.85 -8.40 -8.20
C GLY A 245 1.19 -8.46 -6.73
N TYR A 246 0.33 -7.86 -5.93
CA TYR A 246 0.54 -7.65 -4.50
C TYR A 246 -0.66 -8.10 -3.70
N PHE A 247 -0.37 -8.60 -2.49
CA PHE A 247 -1.38 -8.89 -1.50
C PHE A 247 -0.88 -8.45 -0.12
N GLY A 248 -1.43 -7.38 0.42
CA GLY A 248 -0.98 -6.89 1.72
C GLY A 248 -1.69 -5.67 2.25
N THR A 249 -1.31 -5.30 3.46
CA THR A 249 -1.89 -4.21 4.24
C THR A 249 -1.01 -2.97 4.21
N GLY A 250 -1.59 -1.85 4.60
CA GLY A 250 -0.89 -0.58 4.71
C GLY A 250 -1.45 0.25 5.86
N PHE A 251 -0.74 1.31 6.15
CA PHE A 251 -1.10 2.35 7.11
C PHE A 251 -1.16 3.68 6.39
N ASP A 252 -2.07 4.53 6.83
CA ASP A 252 -2.19 5.90 6.33
C ASP A 252 -1.12 6.83 6.95
N GLU A 253 -1.25 8.12 6.72
CA GLU A 253 -0.34 9.15 7.22
C GLU A 253 -0.34 9.27 8.73
N ASN A 254 -1.41 8.86 9.38
CA ASN A 254 -1.57 8.91 10.84
C ASN A 254 -1.18 7.57 11.50
N GLY A 255 -0.69 6.61 10.73
CA GLY A 255 -0.35 5.28 11.22
C GLY A 255 -1.58 4.42 11.54
N ILE A 256 -2.74 4.75 10.94
CA ILE A 256 -3.97 3.96 11.08
C ILE A 256 -3.96 2.88 9.99
N ALA A 257 -4.18 1.63 10.41
CA ALA A 257 -4.25 0.50 9.49
C ALA A 257 -5.43 0.63 8.52
N SER A 258 -5.23 0.23 7.27
CA SER A 258 -6.29 0.25 6.25
C SER A 258 -7.49 -0.65 6.58
N GLY A 259 -7.32 -1.61 7.49
CA GLY A 259 -8.33 -2.60 7.86
C GLY A 259 -8.59 -3.66 6.78
N ALA A 260 -8.09 -3.45 5.57
CA ALA A 260 -8.21 -4.34 4.42
C ALA A 260 -6.86 -4.52 3.74
N ALA A 261 -6.69 -5.62 3.01
CA ALA A 261 -5.54 -5.82 2.15
C ALA A 261 -5.82 -5.30 0.73
N ASN A 262 -4.76 -4.84 0.07
CA ASN A 262 -4.80 -4.64 -1.36
C ASN A 262 -4.41 -5.96 -2.05
N PHE A 263 -5.39 -6.64 -2.65
CA PHE A 263 -5.15 -7.79 -3.52
C PHE A 263 -5.28 -7.32 -4.97
N SER A 264 -4.21 -7.40 -5.73
CA SER A 264 -4.15 -6.86 -7.09
C SER A 264 -3.26 -7.68 -8.02
N LEU A 265 -3.65 -7.74 -9.30
CA LEU A 265 -2.86 -8.35 -10.38
C LEU A 265 -2.78 -7.41 -11.58
N TRP A 266 -1.59 -7.23 -12.15
CA TRP A 266 -1.43 -6.50 -13.41
C TRP A 266 -1.93 -7.30 -14.60
N SER A 267 -2.67 -6.63 -15.49
CA SER A 267 -2.92 -7.11 -16.84
C SER A 267 -1.71 -6.85 -17.73
N TYR A 268 -1.24 -5.62 -17.75
CA TYR A 268 -0.08 -5.18 -18.54
C TYR A 268 0.61 -3.96 -17.89
N GLY A 269 1.87 -3.75 -18.25
CA GLY A 269 2.65 -2.60 -17.81
C GLY A 269 2.26 -1.31 -18.57
N ARG A 270 2.72 -0.16 -18.08
CA ARG A 270 2.43 1.14 -18.67
C ARG A 270 2.86 1.19 -20.15
N GLY A 271 1.96 1.67 -21.03
CA GLY A 271 2.23 1.79 -22.47
C GLY A 271 2.33 0.47 -23.23
N LYS A 272 1.90 -0.66 -22.63
CA LYS A 272 1.96 -1.99 -23.27
C LYS A 272 0.61 -2.70 -23.18
N PRO A 273 -0.48 -2.10 -23.68
CA PRO A 273 -1.81 -2.72 -23.59
C PRO A 273 -1.86 -4.06 -24.32
N THR A 274 -2.62 -4.99 -23.76
CA THR A 274 -2.94 -6.29 -24.36
C THR A 274 -4.42 -6.34 -24.70
N PRO A 275 -4.86 -7.28 -25.59
CA PRO A 275 -6.28 -7.48 -25.83
C PRO A 275 -7.07 -7.77 -24.56
N GLN A 276 -8.30 -7.31 -24.48
CA GLN A 276 -9.18 -7.51 -23.31
C GLN A 276 -9.29 -8.98 -22.91
N SER A 277 -9.33 -9.89 -23.88
CA SER A 277 -9.36 -11.36 -23.65
C SER A 277 -8.14 -11.91 -22.88
N GLN A 278 -7.10 -11.09 -22.70
CA GLN A 278 -5.89 -11.44 -21.95
C GLN A 278 -5.74 -10.64 -20.64
N TRP A 279 -6.72 -9.81 -20.30
CA TRP A 279 -6.62 -9.02 -19.07
C TRP A 279 -6.80 -9.88 -17.84
N SER A 280 -6.02 -9.58 -16.81
CA SER A 280 -6.26 -10.13 -15.48
C SER A 280 -7.66 -9.77 -15.04
N HIS A 281 -8.35 -10.70 -14.39
CA HIS A 281 -9.71 -10.50 -13.93
C HIS A 281 -9.93 -11.18 -12.57
N MET A 282 -10.82 -10.60 -11.76
CA MET A 282 -11.18 -11.15 -10.46
C MET A 282 -12.17 -12.28 -10.65
N LEU A 283 -11.95 -13.40 -9.96
CA LEU A 283 -12.81 -14.58 -10.02
C LEU A 283 -13.67 -14.75 -8.78
N ALA A 284 -13.14 -14.39 -7.61
CA ALA A 284 -13.89 -14.53 -6.37
C ALA A 284 -13.48 -13.47 -5.33
N ALA A 285 -14.36 -13.23 -4.39
CA ALA A 285 -14.13 -12.43 -3.19
C ALA A 285 -14.74 -13.12 -1.98
N GLY A 286 -14.06 -13.06 -0.83
CA GLY A 286 -14.46 -13.72 0.42
C GLY A 286 -15.51 -12.96 1.24
N SER A 287 -16.17 -11.96 0.65
CA SER A 287 -17.26 -11.21 1.26
C SER A 287 -18.21 -10.65 0.23
N PRO A 288 -19.53 -10.62 0.50
CA PRO A 288 -20.51 -9.95 -0.35
C PRO A 288 -20.32 -8.40 -0.35
N LEU A 289 -19.63 -7.83 0.64
CA LEU A 289 -19.31 -6.39 0.71
C LEU A 289 -18.10 -6.02 -0.17
N ALA A 290 -17.37 -7.01 -0.65
CA ALA A 290 -16.25 -6.78 -1.56
C ALA A 290 -16.76 -6.57 -3.00
N THR A 291 -16.09 -5.68 -3.72
CA THR A 291 -16.37 -5.40 -5.13
C THR A 291 -15.10 -5.55 -5.97
N PHE A 292 -15.28 -5.89 -7.23
CA PHE A 292 -14.17 -5.96 -8.17
C PHE A 292 -13.92 -4.58 -8.77
N GLY A 293 -12.65 -4.22 -8.91
CA GLY A 293 -12.23 -2.94 -9.43
C GLY A 293 -10.96 -3.05 -10.26
N ALA A 294 -10.50 -1.92 -10.78
CA ALA A 294 -9.27 -1.82 -11.55
C ALA A 294 -8.35 -0.72 -11.00
N PHE A 295 -7.11 -0.72 -11.45
CA PHE A 295 -6.12 0.34 -11.24
C PHE A 295 -5.40 0.65 -12.55
N GLY A 296 -4.83 1.86 -12.66
CA GLY A 296 -4.20 2.33 -13.90
C GLY A 296 -2.97 3.23 -13.69
N HIS A 297 -2.36 3.27 -12.51
CA HIS A 297 -1.26 4.21 -12.23
C HIS A 297 0.14 3.66 -12.55
N GLU A 298 0.34 2.33 -12.55
CA GLU A 298 1.62 1.65 -12.86
C GLU A 298 1.50 0.68 -14.04
N GLY A 299 0.62 0.94 -14.96
CA GLY A 299 0.08 0.01 -15.93
C GLY A 299 -1.40 -0.19 -15.62
N SER A 300 -1.99 -1.27 -16.07
CA SER A 300 -3.40 -1.56 -15.81
C SER A 300 -3.58 -2.96 -15.25
N GLY A 301 -4.54 -3.11 -14.35
CA GLY A 301 -4.85 -4.39 -13.72
C GLY A 301 -6.09 -4.34 -12.87
N VAL A 302 -6.36 -5.44 -12.21
CA VAL A 302 -7.53 -5.60 -11.33
C VAL A 302 -7.12 -5.61 -9.87
N LYS A 303 -8.06 -5.19 -9.02
CA LYS A 303 -7.93 -5.28 -7.57
C LYS A 303 -9.26 -5.45 -6.88
N LEU A 304 -9.24 -6.02 -5.68
CA LEU A 304 -10.40 -6.02 -4.81
C LEU A 304 -10.64 -4.62 -4.24
N ARG A 305 -11.90 -4.24 -4.12
CA ARG A 305 -12.38 -2.98 -3.55
C ARG A 305 -13.58 -3.26 -2.62
N GLY A 306 -14.20 -2.21 -2.10
CA GLY A 306 -15.39 -2.27 -1.26
C GLY A 306 -15.09 -1.85 0.18
N GLU A 307 -16.11 -1.93 1.01
CA GLU A 307 -16.05 -1.48 2.41
C GLU A 307 -15.65 -2.59 3.40
N TRP A 308 -15.33 -3.75 2.88
CA TRP A 308 -14.93 -4.89 3.69
C TRP A 308 -13.56 -4.70 4.33
N LYS A 309 -13.50 -4.71 5.66
CA LYS A 309 -12.30 -4.49 6.47
C LYS A 309 -12.08 -5.64 7.46
N PRO A 310 -11.65 -6.82 6.99
CA PRO A 310 -11.57 -8.02 7.82
C PRO A 310 -10.52 -7.94 8.96
N PHE A 311 -9.57 -7.01 8.89
CA PHE A 311 -8.50 -6.88 9.89
C PHE A 311 -8.79 -5.85 10.98
N GLY A 312 -9.87 -5.05 10.83
CA GLY A 312 -10.11 -3.90 11.72
C GLY A 312 -9.09 -2.77 11.52
N ASN A 313 -9.30 -1.66 12.20
CA ASN A 313 -8.50 -0.45 11.99
C ASN A 313 -7.16 -0.44 12.76
N ASP A 314 -6.98 -1.32 13.74
CA ASP A 314 -5.81 -1.32 14.63
C ASP A 314 -4.91 -2.55 14.46
N SER A 315 -5.17 -3.38 13.45
CA SER A 315 -4.39 -4.60 13.27
C SER A 315 -3.00 -4.29 12.71
N ARG A 316 -2.00 -4.42 13.59
CA ARG A 316 -0.58 -4.33 13.21
C ARG A 316 0.03 -5.67 12.84
N GLU A 317 -0.69 -6.76 13.08
CA GLU A 317 -0.26 -8.11 12.72
C GLU A 317 -1.32 -8.77 11.85
N VAL A 318 -0.91 -9.23 10.67
CA VAL A 318 -1.77 -9.86 9.68
C VAL A 318 -1.06 -11.09 9.12
N THR A 319 -1.76 -12.22 9.09
CA THR A 319 -1.29 -13.44 8.44
C THR A 319 -2.03 -13.65 7.14
N LEU A 320 -1.27 -13.71 6.04
CA LEU A 320 -1.77 -13.91 4.69
C LEU A 320 -1.23 -15.21 4.11
N ALA A 321 -2.03 -15.85 3.27
CA ALA A 321 -1.61 -17.04 2.52
C ALA A 321 -1.85 -16.84 1.03
N LEU A 322 -0.94 -17.38 0.21
CA LEU A 322 -1.02 -17.36 -1.25
C LEU A 322 -0.78 -18.76 -1.79
N ARG A 323 -1.64 -19.18 -2.72
CA ARG A 323 -1.39 -20.31 -3.59
C ARG A 323 -1.68 -19.97 -5.03
N SER A 324 -1.17 -20.76 -5.94
CA SER A 324 -1.46 -20.62 -7.37
C SER A 324 -1.88 -21.95 -7.98
N GLU A 325 -2.69 -21.87 -9.02
CA GLU A 325 -3.16 -23.00 -9.79
C GLU A 325 -3.03 -22.69 -11.28
N VAL A 326 -2.34 -23.56 -12.00
CA VAL A 326 -2.15 -23.41 -13.44
C VAL A 326 -3.33 -24.05 -14.17
N ALA A 327 -4.14 -23.23 -14.83
CA ALA A 327 -5.26 -23.62 -15.67
C ALA A 327 -5.15 -22.90 -17.02
N ARG A 328 -4.28 -23.40 -17.90
CA ARG A 328 -3.95 -22.73 -19.16
C ARG A 328 -5.17 -22.35 -19.97
N PRO A 329 -5.19 -21.16 -20.55
CA PRO A 329 -4.08 -20.18 -20.70
C PRO A 329 -3.87 -19.25 -19.49
N TRP A 330 -4.46 -19.56 -18.34
CA TRP A 330 -4.45 -18.76 -17.13
C TRP A 330 -3.60 -19.39 -16.02
N VAL A 331 -3.16 -18.55 -15.10
CA VAL A 331 -2.78 -18.94 -13.74
C VAL A 331 -3.74 -18.23 -12.78
N ARG A 332 -4.35 -18.97 -11.89
CA ARG A 332 -5.25 -18.47 -10.85
C ARG A 332 -4.45 -18.26 -9.58
N TRP A 333 -4.65 -17.11 -8.93
CA TRP A 333 -4.02 -16.74 -7.67
C TRP A 333 -5.06 -16.62 -6.59
N PHE A 334 -4.85 -17.33 -5.50
CA PHE A 334 -5.76 -17.41 -4.37
C PHE A 334 -5.10 -16.76 -3.17
N GLY A 335 -5.72 -15.71 -2.64
CA GLY A 335 -5.31 -15.04 -1.42
C GLY A 335 -6.26 -15.36 -0.28
N TYR A 336 -5.70 -15.74 0.86
CA TYR A 336 -6.42 -16.01 2.11
C TYR A 336 -5.84 -15.20 3.24
N TYR A 337 -6.60 -15.02 4.30
CA TYR A 337 -6.13 -14.40 5.52
C TYR A 337 -6.55 -15.24 6.72
N LEU A 338 -5.74 -15.20 7.79
CA LEU A 338 -6.07 -15.81 9.07
C LEU A 338 -6.97 -14.86 9.85
N ASP A 339 -8.18 -15.28 10.12
CA ASP A 339 -9.09 -14.54 10.98
C ASP A 339 -8.59 -14.58 12.43
N SER A 340 -8.36 -13.42 13.02
CA SER A 340 -7.75 -13.31 14.35
C SER A 340 -8.61 -13.90 15.48
N LYS A 341 -9.94 -13.95 15.28
CA LYS A 341 -10.89 -14.45 16.27
C LYS A 341 -11.05 -15.97 16.19
N SER A 342 -11.37 -16.47 15.00
CA SER A 342 -11.63 -17.90 14.82
C SER A 342 -10.37 -18.75 14.66
N LYS A 343 -9.21 -18.12 14.41
CA LYS A 343 -7.95 -18.80 14.05
C LYS A 343 -8.08 -19.74 12.84
N ARG A 344 -9.03 -19.42 11.94
CA ARG A 344 -9.29 -20.14 10.69
C ARG A 344 -8.92 -19.26 9.50
N PHE A 345 -8.41 -19.87 8.43
CA PHE A 345 -8.21 -19.16 7.18
C PHE A 345 -9.54 -18.89 6.49
N LYS A 346 -9.66 -17.69 5.95
CA LYS A 346 -10.80 -17.26 5.13
C LYS A 346 -10.30 -16.77 3.79
N LEU A 347 -11.06 -17.07 2.73
CA LEU A 347 -10.76 -16.52 1.43
C LEU A 347 -10.77 -14.99 1.49
N TYR A 348 -9.79 -14.36 0.85
CA TYR A 348 -9.79 -12.93 0.59
C TYR A 348 -10.23 -12.65 -0.85
N ALA A 349 -9.50 -13.21 -1.83
CA ALA A 349 -9.80 -13.01 -3.24
C ALA A 349 -9.20 -14.13 -4.11
N VAL A 350 -9.77 -14.30 -5.28
CA VAL A 350 -9.19 -15.08 -6.38
C VAL A 350 -9.14 -14.21 -7.63
N ALA A 351 -8.01 -14.25 -8.34
CA ALA A 351 -7.88 -13.59 -9.63
C ALA A 351 -7.10 -14.44 -10.63
N ALA A 352 -7.39 -14.26 -11.91
CA ALA A 352 -6.70 -14.93 -13.00
C ALA A 352 -5.74 -13.98 -13.72
N LYS A 353 -4.58 -14.51 -14.10
CA LYS A 353 -3.57 -13.84 -14.92
C LYS A 353 -3.33 -14.63 -16.19
N TRP A 354 -3.41 -13.97 -17.34
CA TRP A 354 -3.08 -14.59 -18.63
C TRP A 354 -1.59 -14.91 -18.73
N ILE A 355 -1.28 -16.15 -19.02
CA ILE A 355 0.10 -16.62 -19.26
C ILE A 355 0.25 -17.25 -20.66
N GLY A 356 -0.86 -17.45 -21.38
CA GLY A 356 -0.85 -18.11 -22.67
C GLY A 356 -0.35 -19.56 -22.58
N ASN A 357 0.31 -20.00 -23.63
CA ASN A 357 0.84 -21.36 -23.73
C ASN A 357 2.31 -21.48 -23.25
N ARG A 358 2.79 -20.57 -22.40
CA ARG A 358 4.16 -20.63 -21.87
C ARG A 358 4.43 -21.98 -21.23
N LYS A 359 5.55 -22.64 -21.64
CA LYS A 359 5.92 -23.97 -21.12
C LYS A 359 6.04 -23.96 -19.60
N ASN A 360 6.66 -22.93 -19.05
CA ASN A 360 6.84 -22.76 -17.62
C ASN A 360 5.85 -21.72 -17.09
N ALA A 361 4.87 -22.17 -16.33
CA ALA A 361 4.06 -21.26 -15.54
C ALA A 361 4.93 -20.64 -14.43
N PRO A 362 4.76 -19.35 -14.13
CA PRO A 362 5.46 -18.76 -13.00
C PRO A 362 4.99 -19.44 -11.72
N GLY A 363 5.94 -20.06 -11.01
CA GLY A 363 5.69 -20.62 -9.69
C GLY A 363 5.53 -19.54 -8.63
N LEU A 364 5.13 -19.98 -7.44
CA LEU A 364 5.18 -19.15 -6.25
C LEU A 364 6.63 -18.70 -6.03
N ASN A 365 6.83 -17.39 -6.01
CA ASN A 365 8.11 -16.77 -5.70
C ASN A 365 7.92 -15.88 -4.46
N PRO A 366 8.03 -16.47 -3.25
CA PRO A 366 7.76 -15.76 -2.02
C PRO A 366 8.63 -14.53 -1.87
N GLY A 367 8.02 -13.38 -1.96
CA GLY A 367 8.67 -12.09 -1.82
C GLY A 367 7.80 -11.12 -1.04
N ALA A 368 8.43 -10.08 -0.57
CA ALA A 368 7.75 -8.99 0.10
C ALA A 368 8.53 -7.70 -0.03
N PHE A 369 7.85 -6.61 0.24
CA PHE A 369 8.53 -5.33 0.39
C PHE A 369 7.85 -4.48 1.47
N VAL A 370 8.50 -3.40 1.84
CA VAL A 370 7.90 -2.29 2.57
C VAL A 370 8.20 -1.01 1.80
N GLU A 371 7.20 -0.18 1.62
CA GLU A 371 7.33 1.09 0.90
C GLU A 371 6.54 2.21 1.56
N GLN A 372 6.90 3.44 1.21
CA GLN A 372 6.07 4.61 1.40
C GLN A 372 5.18 4.78 0.16
N PRO A 373 3.86 4.50 0.26
CA PRO A 373 2.97 4.58 -0.87
C PRO A 373 2.66 6.03 -1.26
N GLY A 374 2.24 6.22 -2.51
CA GLY A 374 1.77 7.50 -3.02
C GLY A 374 2.86 8.38 -3.65
N PRO A 375 2.48 9.51 -4.24
CA PRO A 375 3.40 10.38 -4.96
C PRO A 375 4.36 11.10 -4.00
N PRO A 376 5.64 11.27 -4.36
CA PRO A 376 6.67 11.89 -3.52
C PRO A 376 6.32 13.30 -3.06
N GLN A 377 5.61 14.06 -3.90
CA GLN A 377 5.20 15.43 -3.61
C GLN A 377 4.29 15.55 -2.39
N ARG A 378 3.62 14.46 -2.01
CA ARG A 378 2.73 14.38 -0.84
C ARG A 378 3.31 13.58 0.32
N ARG A 379 4.50 12.99 0.16
CA ARG A 379 5.08 12.04 1.10
C ARG A 379 6.53 12.41 1.42
N ARG A 380 6.69 13.48 2.18
CA ARG A 380 7.99 14.09 2.48
C ARG A 380 8.52 13.74 3.85
N CYS A 381 8.18 12.57 4.35
CA CYS A 381 8.56 12.06 5.66
C CYS A 381 9.44 10.81 5.54
N GLY A 382 10.39 10.83 4.62
CA GLY A 382 11.35 9.74 4.43
C GLY A 382 12.35 9.57 5.57
N ASP A 383 12.43 10.55 6.47
CA ASP A 383 13.17 10.49 7.72
C ASP A 383 12.51 9.59 8.78
N LEU A 384 11.25 9.26 8.61
CA LEU A 384 10.52 8.40 9.53
C LEU A 384 10.68 6.92 9.13
N LEU A 385 10.98 6.08 10.12
CA LEU A 385 11.20 4.65 9.91
C LEU A 385 9.90 3.92 9.63
N ARG A 386 9.94 3.03 8.64
CA ARG A 386 8.92 2.03 8.36
C ARG A 386 9.56 0.66 8.49
N ASP A 387 9.21 -0.06 9.53
CA ASP A 387 9.78 -1.34 9.87
C ASP A 387 8.70 -2.39 10.03
N VAL A 388 8.93 -3.55 9.41
CA VAL A 388 8.03 -4.70 9.47
C VAL A 388 8.81 -5.97 9.80
N HIS A 389 8.22 -6.81 10.62
CA HIS A 389 8.76 -8.11 10.96
C HIS A 389 7.95 -9.20 10.26
N ARG A 390 8.61 -10.25 9.81
CA ARG A 390 7.98 -11.33 9.04
C ARG A 390 8.40 -12.69 9.54
N ARG A 391 7.42 -13.59 9.61
CA ARG A 391 7.58 -15.04 9.75
C ARG A 391 6.73 -15.75 8.74
N GLY A 392 7.20 -16.87 8.22
CA GLY A 392 6.44 -17.57 7.20
C GLY A 392 6.68 -19.06 7.15
N TRP A 393 5.81 -19.71 6.41
CA TRP A 393 5.79 -21.15 6.21
C TRP A 393 5.45 -21.47 4.76
N MET A 394 5.92 -22.60 4.30
CA MET A 394 5.67 -23.12 2.95
C MET A 394 5.07 -24.51 3.04
N LEU A 395 4.16 -24.81 2.13
CA LEU A 395 3.63 -26.15 1.92
C LEU A 395 4.31 -26.73 0.67
N ASP A 396 4.82 -27.94 0.77
CA ASP A 396 5.38 -28.68 -0.35
C ASP A 396 4.31 -29.45 -1.15
N GLU A 397 4.72 -30.18 -2.16
CA GLU A 397 3.85 -31.03 -2.99
C GLU A 397 3.29 -32.26 -2.23
N ASN A 398 3.93 -32.65 -1.15
CA ASN A 398 3.51 -33.74 -0.27
C ASN A 398 2.60 -33.27 0.87
N GLN A 399 2.16 -32.00 0.83
CA GLN A 399 1.34 -31.36 1.86
C GLN A 399 2.03 -31.28 3.23
N GLN A 400 3.36 -31.21 3.26
CA GLN A 400 4.12 -31.01 4.49
C GLN A 400 4.48 -29.53 4.66
N TRP A 401 4.30 -29.03 5.89
CA TRP A 401 4.65 -27.67 6.26
C TRP A 401 6.13 -27.54 6.59
N HIS A 402 6.75 -26.51 6.10
CA HIS A 402 8.14 -26.16 6.31
C HIS A 402 8.26 -24.69 6.71
N VAL A 403 9.20 -24.38 7.58
CA VAL A 403 9.48 -23.01 7.99
C VAL A 403 10.21 -22.26 6.87
N ILE A 404 9.92 -20.98 6.71
CA ILE A 404 10.75 -20.06 5.94
C ILE A 404 11.91 -19.64 6.83
N ASP A 405 13.10 -20.11 6.52
CA ASP A 405 14.30 -19.91 7.33
C ASP A 405 15.32 -18.95 6.71
N THR A 406 15.10 -18.53 5.47
CA THR A 406 16.06 -17.71 4.73
C THR A 406 15.38 -16.49 4.12
N MET A 407 15.98 -15.30 4.35
CA MET A 407 15.62 -14.05 3.69
C MET A 407 16.79 -13.58 2.83
N THR A 408 16.55 -13.42 1.54
CA THR A 408 17.52 -12.93 0.58
C THR A 408 17.15 -11.52 0.12
N THR A 409 18.10 -10.60 0.19
CA THR A 409 17.95 -9.24 -0.30
C THR A 409 18.54 -9.12 -1.70
N GLY A 410 18.10 -8.16 -2.48
CA GLY A 410 18.73 -7.84 -3.76
C GLY A 410 20.20 -7.43 -3.55
N LYS A 411 21.04 -7.67 -4.55
CA LYS A 411 22.42 -7.16 -4.57
C LYS A 411 22.34 -5.62 -4.58
N THR A 412 22.50 -5.00 -3.43
CA THR A 412 22.71 -3.56 -3.38
C THR A 412 24.07 -3.30 -2.74
N THR A 413 24.98 -2.79 -3.53
CA THR A 413 26.26 -2.23 -3.05
C THR A 413 26.07 -0.78 -2.63
N ALA A 414 24.91 -0.20 -2.95
CA ALA A 414 24.60 1.18 -2.65
C ALA A 414 24.19 1.32 -1.19
N ILE A 415 24.71 2.33 -0.54
CA ILE A 415 24.26 2.74 0.78
C ILE A 415 22.88 3.36 0.64
N ALA A 416 21.89 2.83 1.34
CA ALA A 416 20.50 3.25 1.26
C ALA A 416 19.89 3.38 2.67
N SER A 417 18.78 4.11 2.75
CA SER A 417 17.94 4.16 3.95
C SER A 417 17.07 2.90 4.07
N LYS A 418 17.70 1.75 4.02
CA LYS A 418 17.06 0.42 4.12
C LYS A 418 17.80 -0.43 5.14
N HIS A 419 17.08 -1.35 5.75
CA HIS A 419 17.72 -2.35 6.59
C HIS A 419 17.04 -3.70 6.44
N TRP A 420 17.80 -4.74 6.71
CA TRP A 420 17.37 -6.13 6.80
C TRP A 420 18.12 -6.74 7.97
N ASP A 421 17.38 -7.41 8.85
CA ASP A 421 17.94 -7.98 10.06
C ASP A 421 17.11 -9.18 10.54
N ILE A 422 17.54 -9.80 11.62
CA ILE A 422 16.80 -10.79 12.40
C ILE A 422 16.60 -10.22 13.79
N THR A 423 15.35 -10.18 14.25
CA THR A 423 15.04 -9.74 15.60
C THR A 423 15.47 -10.76 16.64
N PRO A 424 15.73 -10.37 17.89
CA PRO A 424 16.11 -11.31 18.96
C PRO A 424 15.10 -12.44 19.19
N ASP A 425 13.82 -12.20 18.93
CA ASP A 425 12.74 -13.16 19.02
C ASP A 425 12.51 -13.99 17.73
N GLY A 426 13.45 -13.91 16.77
CA GLY A 426 13.49 -14.77 15.59
C GLY A 426 12.50 -14.39 14.49
N TRP A 427 12.35 -13.12 14.17
CA TRP A 427 11.65 -12.65 12.99
C TRP A 427 12.63 -12.02 12.00
N PHE A 428 12.33 -12.13 10.72
CA PHE A 428 12.98 -11.29 9.73
C PHE A 428 12.46 -9.85 9.87
N SER A 429 13.36 -8.91 10.10
CA SER A 429 13.08 -7.48 10.10
C SER A 429 13.49 -6.86 8.78
N MET A 430 12.64 -6.04 8.21
CA MET A 430 12.95 -5.27 7.02
C MET A 430 12.29 -3.89 7.10
N GLY A 431 13.04 -2.86 6.72
CA GLY A 431 12.54 -1.51 6.83
C GLY A 431 13.16 -0.52 5.86
N MET A 432 12.54 0.64 5.79
CA MET A 432 12.98 1.75 4.94
C MET A 432 12.69 3.09 5.60
N GLY A 433 13.39 4.12 5.14
CA GLY A 433 13.35 5.44 5.74
C GLY A 433 14.24 5.54 6.99
N GLY A 434 14.07 6.63 7.74
CA GLY A 434 14.94 6.91 8.87
C GLY A 434 16.29 7.49 8.47
N MET A 435 17.12 7.66 9.46
CA MET A 435 18.45 8.25 9.33
C MET A 435 19.53 7.26 8.87
N PRO A 436 19.52 5.98 9.32
CA PRO A 436 20.63 5.09 9.04
C PRO A 436 20.75 4.80 7.54
N HIS A 437 21.98 4.87 7.06
CA HIS A 437 22.36 4.43 5.73
C HIS A 437 23.24 3.22 5.91
N ARG A 438 22.77 2.08 5.47
CA ARG A 438 23.48 0.80 5.60
C ARG A 438 23.61 0.14 4.23
N PRO A 439 24.76 -0.48 3.95
CA PRO A 439 24.83 -1.42 2.83
C PRO A 439 23.88 -2.58 3.13
N GLY A 440 23.37 -3.23 2.08
CA GLY A 440 22.64 -4.48 2.24
C GLY A 440 23.53 -5.54 2.90
N PRO A 441 22.97 -6.59 3.52
CA PRO A 441 23.72 -7.58 4.29
C PRO A 441 24.74 -8.39 3.46
N GLY A 442 24.72 -8.28 2.13
CA GLY A 442 25.66 -8.93 1.21
C GLY A 442 25.53 -10.46 1.10
N LYS A 443 24.85 -11.08 2.07
CA LYS A 443 24.56 -12.51 2.13
C LYS A 443 23.13 -12.73 2.65
N PRO A 444 22.52 -13.89 2.35
CA PRO A 444 21.22 -14.24 2.93
C PRO A 444 21.26 -14.26 4.46
N LEU A 445 20.19 -13.75 5.07
CA LEU A 445 19.96 -13.86 6.50
C LEU A 445 19.24 -15.18 6.78
N LYS A 446 19.72 -15.93 7.76
CA LYS A 446 19.16 -17.24 8.13
C LYS A 446 18.64 -17.21 9.57
N LEU A 447 17.38 -17.62 9.76
CA LEU A 447 16.82 -17.85 11.09
C LEU A 447 17.40 -19.14 11.68
N ASP A 448 17.59 -19.11 12.98
CA ASP A 448 17.81 -20.33 13.74
C ASP A 448 16.50 -21.14 13.78
N SER A 449 16.50 -22.32 13.17
CA SER A 449 15.34 -23.19 13.08
C SER A 449 14.79 -23.63 14.44
N SER A 450 15.63 -23.62 15.47
CA SER A 450 15.21 -23.93 16.85
C SER A 450 14.22 -22.90 17.44
N ARG A 451 14.20 -21.70 16.88
CA ARG A 451 13.32 -20.58 17.29
C ARG A 451 12.11 -20.37 16.39
N HIS A 452 11.99 -21.16 15.34
CA HIS A 452 10.91 -21.03 14.37
C HIS A 452 10.21 -22.37 14.18
N PHE A 453 9.00 -22.50 14.67
CA PHE A 453 8.20 -23.72 14.65
C PHE A 453 6.92 -23.53 13.81
N ILE A 454 6.30 -24.65 13.46
CA ILE A 454 5.01 -24.65 12.79
C ILE A 454 3.92 -24.49 13.86
N PRO A 455 3.17 -23.39 13.86
CA PRO A 455 2.14 -23.13 14.86
C PRO A 455 0.94 -24.09 14.71
N ASP A 456 0.23 -24.34 15.80
CA ASP A 456 -0.87 -25.29 15.80
C ASP A 456 -2.01 -24.90 14.87
N TRP A 457 -2.34 -23.61 14.77
CA TRP A 457 -3.35 -23.12 13.84
C TRP A 457 -3.01 -23.40 12.37
N LEU A 458 -1.76 -23.72 12.04
CA LEU A 458 -1.34 -24.11 10.70
C LEU A 458 -1.40 -25.63 10.50
N LYS A 459 -1.30 -26.41 11.58
CA LYS A 459 -1.40 -27.89 11.54
C LYS A 459 -2.85 -28.35 11.46
N GLU A 460 -3.74 -27.69 12.20
CA GLU A 460 -5.14 -28.08 12.35
C GLU A 460 -6.00 -27.36 11.28
N ASN A 461 -6.73 -28.13 10.48
CA ASN A 461 -7.74 -27.64 9.53
C ASN A 461 -7.29 -26.56 8.50
N ALA A 462 -6.02 -26.12 8.54
CA ALA A 462 -5.55 -25.04 7.67
C ALA A 462 -5.64 -25.42 6.20
N LEU A 463 -5.36 -26.66 5.83
CA LEU A 463 -5.45 -27.12 4.45
C LEU A 463 -6.90 -27.09 3.92
N GLU A 464 -7.86 -27.56 4.73
CA GLU A 464 -9.28 -27.49 4.37
C GLU A 464 -9.70 -26.05 4.06
N ASP A 465 -9.35 -25.12 4.95
CA ASP A 465 -9.69 -23.70 4.78
C ASP A 465 -9.01 -23.05 3.58
N LEU A 466 -7.73 -23.36 3.34
CA LEU A 466 -6.91 -22.78 2.27
C LEU A 466 -7.28 -23.28 0.86
N PHE A 467 -8.22 -24.20 0.75
CA PHE A 467 -8.83 -24.65 -0.50
C PHE A 467 -10.34 -24.33 -0.60
N ARG A 468 -10.92 -23.77 0.47
CA ARG A 468 -12.33 -23.42 0.50
C ARG A 468 -12.64 -22.18 -0.34
N LEU A 469 -13.73 -22.27 -1.12
CA LEU A 469 -14.26 -21.20 -1.97
C LEU A 469 -15.69 -20.86 -1.52
N PRO A 470 -16.27 -19.71 -1.95
CA PRO A 470 -17.67 -19.37 -1.66
C PRO A 470 -18.68 -20.38 -2.21
N ALA A 471 -18.37 -20.99 -3.34
CA ALA A 471 -19.14 -22.07 -3.98
C ALA A 471 -18.27 -22.79 -5.00
N LYS A 472 -18.69 -23.99 -5.44
CA LYS A 472 -18.19 -24.66 -6.64
C LYS A 472 -19.27 -24.69 -7.71
N ILE A 473 -18.88 -24.37 -8.95
CA ILE A 473 -19.78 -24.27 -10.11
C ILE A 473 -19.30 -25.28 -11.16
N SER A 474 -20.03 -26.38 -11.37
CA SER A 474 -19.76 -27.38 -12.44
C SER A 474 -20.84 -28.44 -12.50
N PRO A 475 -20.90 -29.29 -13.52
CA PRO A 475 -20.63 -28.95 -14.91
C PRO A 475 -21.71 -27.99 -15.46
N ARG A 476 -21.51 -27.47 -16.67
CA ARG A 476 -22.46 -26.56 -17.31
C ARG A 476 -22.94 -27.18 -18.63
N LYS A 477 -24.25 -27.06 -18.91
CA LYS A 477 -24.86 -27.47 -20.17
C LYS A 477 -25.73 -26.33 -20.67
N ILE A 478 -25.71 -26.13 -21.98
CA ILE A 478 -26.61 -25.19 -22.66
C ILE A 478 -27.53 -26.05 -23.53
N THR A 479 -28.82 -25.97 -23.26
CA THR A 479 -29.85 -26.77 -23.89
C THR A 479 -31.02 -25.90 -24.37
N ASP A 480 -31.98 -26.49 -25.06
CA ASP A 480 -33.19 -25.83 -25.53
C ASP A 480 -32.90 -24.50 -26.25
N VAL A 481 -31.86 -24.54 -27.11
CA VAL A 481 -31.41 -23.34 -27.83
C VAL A 481 -32.36 -23.08 -28.99
N THR A 482 -33.05 -21.95 -28.92
CA THR A 482 -33.93 -21.44 -29.99
C THR A 482 -33.31 -20.19 -30.63
N SER A 483 -34.04 -19.53 -31.52
CA SER A 483 -33.65 -18.25 -32.09
C SER A 483 -33.69 -17.09 -31.06
N GLN A 484 -34.42 -17.25 -29.94
CA GLN A 484 -34.68 -16.16 -28.98
C GLN A 484 -34.39 -16.54 -27.53
N SER A 485 -34.12 -17.80 -27.22
CA SER A 485 -33.87 -18.28 -25.85
C SER A 485 -32.88 -19.43 -25.79
N ALA A 486 -32.33 -19.67 -24.60
CA ALA A 486 -31.52 -20.84 -24.27
C ALA A 486 -31.62 -21.15 -22.77
N LYS A 487 -31.46 -22.42 -22.39
CA LYS A 487 -31.36 -22.81 -20.98
C LYS A 487 -29.92 -23.12 -20.61
N VAL A 488 -29.48 -22.57 -19.47
CA VAL A 488 -28.18 -22.83 -18.88
C VAL A 488 -28.38 -23.65 -17.62
N THR A 489 -27.96 -24.90 -17.64
CA THR A 489 -28.03 -25.83 -16.50
C THR A 489 -26.64 -26.02 -15.92
N PHE A 490 -26.51 -25.93 -14.60
CA PHE A 490 -25.25 -26.04 -13.87
C PHE A 490 -25.48 -26.65 -12.49
N PHE A 491 -24.42 -27.23 -11.94
CA PHE A 491 -24.44 -27.83 -10.60
C PHE A 491 -23.69 -26.94 -9.61
N LEU A 492 -24.27 -26.70 -8.43
CA LEU A 492 -23.67 -25.97 -7.32
C LEU A 492 -23.41 -26.90 -6.13
N SER A 493 -22.23 -26.75 -5.53
CA SER A 493 -21.90 -27.39 -4.27
C SER A 493 -21.07 -26.47 -3.38
N ASP A 494 -20.94 -26.86 -2.12
CA ASP A 494 -20.15 -26.15 -1.10
C ASP A 494 -20.64 -24.71 -0.85
N LEU A 495 -21.92 -24.43 -1.00
CA LEU A 495 -22.50 -23.11 -0.71
C LEU A 495 -22.33 -22.76 0.78
N GLY A 496 -22.36 -23.77 1.66
CA GLY A 496 -22.16 -23.64 3.11
C GLY A 496 -23.12 -22.65 3.75
N LEU A 497 -24.37 -22.75 3.35
CA LEU A 497 -25.46 -21.93 3.85
C LEU A 497 -25.94 -22.47 5.22
N ASN A 498 -26.26 -21.57 6.13
CA ASN A 498 -27.08 -21.87 7.28
C ASN A 498 -28.57 -21.97 6.84
N PRO A 499 -29.46 -22.56 7.65
CA PRO A 499 -30.87 -22.77 7.28
C PRO A 499 -31.62 -21.52 6.81
N ASP A 500 -31.25 -20.35 7.33
CA ASP A 500 -31.89 -19.06 7.01
C ASP A 500 -31.15 -18.27 5.94
N GLU A 501 -30.10 -18.80 5.37
CA GLU A 501 -29.28 -18.14 4.35
C GLU A 501 -29.65 -18.63 2.94
N SER A 502 -29.48 -17.77 1.96
CA SER A 502 -29.69 -18.09 0.57
C SER A 502 -28.50 -17.70 -0.31
N ALA A 503 -28.31 -18.42 -1.38
CA ALA A 503 -27.41 -18.04 -2.45
C ALA A 503 -28.21 -17.48 -3.63
N THR A 504 -27.59 -16.61 -4.40
CA THR A 504 -28.18 -16.11 -5.64
C THR A 504 -27.23 -16.33 -6.81
N VAL A 505 -27.80 -16.51 -7.98
CA VAL A 505 -27.07 -16.62 -9.23
C VAL A 505 -27.50 -15.53 -10.21
N THR A 506 -26.54 -15.05 -10.98
CA THR A 506 -26.73 -14.17 -12.13
C THR A 506 -25.93 -14.71 -13.30
N VAL A 507 -26.54 -14.80 -14.48
CA VAL A 507 -25.84 -15.14 -15.72
C VAL A 507 -25.61 -13.86 -16.50
N SER A 508 -24.35 -13.56 -16.79
CA SER A 508 -23.95 -12.46 -17.67
C SER A 508 -23.63 -13.03 -19.05
N TYR A 509 -24.18 -12.44 -20.11
CA TYR A 509 -24.04 -12.97 -21.46
C TYR A 509 -24.06 -11.88 -22.54
N GLY A 510 -23.57 -12.22 -23.73
CA GLY A 510 -23.53 -11.28 -24.85
C GLY A 510 -22.72 -11.82 -26.04
N PRO A 511 -22.66 -11.06 -27.15
CA PRO A 511 -21.98 -11.47 -28.37
C PRO A 511 -20.44 -11.43 -28.26
N ARG A 512 -19.89 -10.99 -27.11
CA ARG A 512 -18.45 -10.95 -26.82
C ARG A 512 -18.16 -11.51 -25.45
N ASP A 513 -17.03 -12.22 -25.33
CA ASP A 513 -16.50 -12.61 -24.03
C ASP A 513 -15.96 -11.37 -23.30
N CYS A 514 -16.59 -11.01 -22.20
CA CYS A 514 -16.15 -9.92 -21.32
C CYS A 514 -15.48 -10.42 -20.05
N LEU A 515 -15.04 -11.68 -19.99
CA LEU A 515 -14.43 -12.31 -18.82
C LEU A 515 -15.34 -12.16 -17.58
N THR A 516 -14.86 -11.56 -16.51
CA THR A 516 -15.66 -11.23 -15.32
C THR A 516 -15.99 -9.73 -15.22
N PHE A 517 -15.85 -8.99 -16.31
CA PHE A 517 -16.15 -7.56 -16.34
C PHE A 517 -17.65 -7.35 -16.56
N ASP A 518 -18.32 -6.97 -15.52
CA ASP A 518 -19.77 -6.73 -15.52
C ASP A 518 -20.14 -5.24 -15.59
N ARG A 519 -19.13 -4.36 -15.55
CA ARG A 519 -19.24 -2.91 -15.66
C ARG A 519 -17.88 -2.31 -16.06
N ASP A 520 -17.87 -1.04 -16.42
CA ASP A 520 -16.62 -0.31 -16.59
C ASP A 520 -15.89 -0.18 -15.23
N LEU A 521 -14.72 -0.78 -15.16
CA LEU A 521 -13.87 -0.78 -13.96
C LEU A 521 -12.81 0.33 -13.97
N GLY A 522 -12.81 1.20 -14.98
CA GLY A 522 -11.89 2.33 -15.09
C GLY A 522 -10.46 1.91 -15.41
N TYR A 523 -10.25 1.00 -16.36
CA TYR A 523 -8.92 0.75 -16.92
C TYR A 523 -8.38 2.02 -17.55
N ARG A 524 -7.12 2.35 -17.28
CA ARG A 524 -6.51 3.63 -17.64
C ARG A 524 -6.46 3.88 -19.15
N GLU A 525 -6.06 2.88 -19.92
CA GLU A 525 -5.74 3.01 -21.34
C GLU A 525 -6.89 2.55 -22.24
N THR A 526 -7.84 1.82 -21.67
CA THR A 526 -8.96 1.23 -22.40
C THR A 526 -10.19 1.18 -21.50
N LYS A 527 -11.34 1.57 -22.01
CA LYS A 527 -12.59 1.37 -21.31
C LYS A 527 -12.96 -0.11 -21.36
N THR A 528 -13.23 -0.69 -20.21
CA THR A 528 -13.71 -2.07 -20.10
C THR A 528 -15.10 -2.16 -20.67
N THR A 529 -15.29 -3.04 -21.64
CA THR A 529 -16.62 -3.40 -22.13
C THR A 529 -17.24 -4.42 -21.20
N SER A 530 -18.38 -4.09 -20.64
CA SER A 530 -19.18 -5.00 -19.84
C SER A 530 -20.05 -5.91 -20.72
N TRP A 531 -20.58 -6.96 -20.10
CA TRP A 531 -21.57 -7.85 -20.70
C TRP A 531 -22.81 -7.08 -21.18
N ALA A 532 -23.31 -7.45 -22.36
CA ALA A 532 -24.46 -6.80 -22.96
C ALA A 532 -25.75 -7.06 -22.17
N HIS A 533 -25.88 -8.26 -21.63
CA HIS A 533 -27.06 -8.72 -20.91
C HIS A 533 -26.70 -9.37 -19.59
N ARG A 534 -27.67 -9.36 -18.67
CA ARG A 534 -27.58 -10.02 -17.37
C ARG A 534 -28.98 -10.45 -16.94
N THR A 535 -29.10 -11.68 -16.43
CA THR A 535 -30.34 -12.12 -15.80
C THR A 535 -30.58 -11.41 -14.48
N PRO A 536 -31.82 -11.23 -14.03
CA PRO A 536 -32.10 -10.92 -12.64
C PRO A 536 -31.44 -11.95 -11.70
N PRO A 537 -31.07 -11.58 -10.48
CA PRO A 537 -30.61 -12.54 -9.48
C PRO A 537 -31.71 -13.57 -9.17
N ALA A 538 -31.39 -14.85 -9.29
CA ALA A 538 -32.29 -15.96 -8.95
C ALA A 538 -31.76 -16.66 -7.69
N ILE A 539 -32.65 -17.03 -6.78
CA ILE A 539 -32.32 -17.86 -5.60
C ILE A 539 -31.98 -19.27 -6.08
N VAL A 540 -30.91 -19.84 -5.56
CA VAL A 540 -30.39 -21.16 -5.92
C VAL A 540 -30.03 -21.97 -4.67
N ASN A 541 -30.04 -23.28 -4.82
CA ASN A 541 -29.66 -24.25 -3.80
C ASN A 541 -28.47 -25.10 -4.28
N GLU A 542 -27.92 -25.91 -3.40
CA GLU A 542 -27.00 -26.97 -3.78
C GLU A 542 -27.70 -27.98 -4.70
N GLY A 543 -26.95 -28.51 -5.65
CA GLY A 543 -27.48 -29.40 -6.67
C GLY A 543 -27.61 -28.75 -8.06
N GLU A 544 -28.47 -29.31 -8.88
CA GLU A 544 -28.73 -28.84 -10.24
C GLU A 544 -29.66 -27.62 -10.26
N ASN A 545 -29.25 -26.60 -11.00
CA ASN A 545 -29.99 -25.36 -11.20
C ASN A 545 -30.07 -25.02 -12.69
N THR A 546 -31.15 -24.42 -13.11
CA THR A 546 -31.37 -24.01 -14.51
C THR A 546 -31.85 -22.58 -14.59
N ILE A 547 -31.21 -21.79 -15.46
CA ILE A 547 -31.57 -20.39 -15.75
C ILE A 547 -31.89 -20.28 -17.25
N THR A 548 -32.99 -19.61 -17.56
CA THR A 548 -33.36 -19.30 -18.93
C THR A 548 -32.77 -17.95 -19.35
N LEU A 549 -32.15 -17.91 -20.52
CA LEU A 549 -31.72 -16.69 -21.19
C LEU A 549 -32.76 -16.35 -22.26
N ASP A 550 -33.30 -15.15 -22.20
CA ASP A 550 -34.31 -14.65 -23.12
C ASP A 550 -33.81 -13.47 -23.94
N HIS A 551 -34.59 -13.05 -24.93
CA HIS A 551 -34.31 -11.91 -25.81
C HIS A 551 -33.00 -12.06 -26.60
N LEU A 552 -32.67 -13.27 -27.02
CA LEU A 552 -31.52 -13.55 -27.88
C LEU A 552 -31.85 -13.18 -29.33
N ALA A 553 -30.82 -12.89 -30.11
CA ALA A 553 -30.94 -12.67 -31.56
C ALA A 553 -30.71 -13.98 -32.32
N PRO A 554 -31.42 -14.24 -33.44
CA PRO A 554 -31.22 -15.44 -34.27
C PRO A 554 -29.81 -15.51 -34.86
N SER A 555 -29.30 -16.72 -35.08
CA SER A 555 -28.00 -17.00 -35.73
C SER A 555 -26.79 -16.32 -35.08
N GLN A 556 -26.89 -15.89 -33.83
CA GLN A 556 -25.87 -15.16 -33.10
C GLN A 556 -25.08 -16.07 -32.17
N ILE A 557 -23.76 -15.92 -32.13
CA ILE A 557 -22.91 -16.53 -31.10
C ILE A 557 -23.00 -15.70 -29.83
N TYR A 558 -23.29 -16.36 -28.73
CA TYR A 558 -23.29 -15.79 -27.38
C TYR A 558 -22.21 -16.43 -26.51
N HIS A 559 -21.60 -15.61 -25.69
CA HIS A 559 -20.72 -16.02 -24.60
C HIS A 559 -21.42 -15.77 -23.28
N LEU A 560 -21.13 -16.56 -22.26
CA LEU A 560 -21.72 -16.38 -20.93
C LEU A 560 -20.78 -16.78 -19.80
N ARG A 561 -21.02 -16.16 -18.63
CA ARG A 561 -20.44 -16.55 -17.35
C ARG A 561 -21.48 -16.48 -16.24
N ILE A 562 -21.30 -17.32 -15.23
CA ILE A 562 -22.17 -17.43 -14.06
C ILE A 562 -21.48 -16.76 -12.86
N LEU A 563 -22.20 -15.87 -12.17
CA LEU A 563 -21.81 -15.28 -10.90
C LEU A 563 -22.71 -15.83 -9.79
N VAL A 564 -22.13 -16.52 -8.82
CA VAL A 564 -22.81 -16.96 -7.59
C VAL A 564 -22.43 -16.02 -6.45
N LYS A 565 -23.41 -15.60 -5.68
CA LYS A 565 -23.24 -14.83 -4.44
C LYS A 565 -23.81 -15.60 -3.27
N THR A 566 -23.02 -15.72 -2.21
CA THR A 566 -23.38 -16.36 -0.94
C THR A 566 -23.05 -15.41 0.22
N PRO A 567 -23.52 -15.66 1.44
CA PRO A 567 -23.06 -14.92 2.62
C PRO A 567 -21.54 -14.96 2.85
N ARG A 568 -20.87 -16.00 2.33
CA ARG A 568 -19.39 -16.16 2.42
C ARG A 568 -18.62 -15.44 1.33
N GLY A 569 -19.31 -14.84 0.35
CA GLY A 569 -18.66 -14.10 -0.72
C GLY A 569 -19.30 -14.32 -2.10
N SER A 570 -18.52 -14.02 -3.13
CA SER A 570 -18.95 -14.16 -4.52
C SER A 570 -17.91 -14.92 -5.34
N ILE A 571 -18.38 -15.68 -6.35
CA ILE A 571 -17.51 -16.41 -7.26
C ILE A 571 -18.11 -16.45 -8.66
N TRP A 572 -17.27 -16.18 -9.66
CA TRP A 572 -17.57 -16.39 -11.07
C TRP A 572 -17.21 -17.82 -11.51
N SER A 573 -17.96 -18.34 -12.52
CA SER A 573 -17.47 -19.49 -13.26
C SER A 573 -16.07 -19.19 -13.82
N TYR A 574 -15.16 -20.17 -13.73
CA TYR A 574 -13.76 -19.95 -14.11
C TYR A 574 -13.55 -19.77 -15.60
N GLU A 575 -14.47 -20.32 -16.39
CA GLU A 575 -14.41 -20.32 -17.84
C GLU A 575 -15.63 -19.64 -18.43
N THR A 576 -15.47 -19.13 -19.64
CA THR A 576 -16.56 -18.63 -20.47
C THR A 576 -17.10 -19.76 -21.31
N ASP A 577 -18.40 -19.97 -21.27
CA ASP A 577 -19.10 -20.88 -22.19
C ASP A 577 -19.60 -20.09 -23.40
N SER A 578 -19.85 -20.79 -24.51
CA SER A 578 -20.41 -20.19 -25.71
C SER A 578 -21.40 -21.14 -26.42
N PHE A 579 -22.36 -20.55 -27.08
CA PHE A 579 -23.35 -21.26 -27.90
C PHE A 579 -23.80 -20.37 -29.04
N GLN A 580 -24.41 -20.97 -30.05
CA GLN A 580 -25.03 -20.26 -31.18
C GLN A 580 -26.54 -20.48 -31.15
N THR A 581 -27.31 -19.40 -31.27
CA THR A 581 -28.76 -19.46 -31.40
C THR A 581 -29.19 -20.06 -32.75
N ALA A 582 -30.37 -20.67 -32.78
CA ALA A 582 -31.00 -21.13 -34.03
C ALA A 582 -31.27 -19.94 -34.98
N PRO A 583 -31.42 -20.21 -36.28
CA PRO A 583 -31.79 -19.21 -37.27
C PRO A 583 -33.12 -18.51 -36.97
#